data_11f80d116fc6d9692b65e00dbb2716f3
#
_entry.id   11f80d116fc6d9692b65e00dbb2716f3
#
_cell.length_a   1.000
_cell.length_b   1.000
_cell.length_c   1.000
_cell.angle_alpha   90.00
_cell.angle_beta   90.00
_cell.angle_gamma   90.00
#
_symmetry.space_group_name_H-M   'P 1'
#
loop_
_entity.id
_entity.type
_entity.pdbx_description
1 polymer ?
#
loop_
_entity_poly.entity_id
_entity_poly.type
_entity_poly.pdbx_seq_one_letter_code
_entity_poly.pdbx_strand_id
1 'polypeptide(L)'
;MKILLVGATGTLGRQIAKQAIEDGHEVRCFVRNPRKASFLQEWGCELTKGNLLNSSDIEYALQDIEVVIDAATSKPDLSLIHI
;
A
#
# COMPACT_ATOMS: atom_id res chain seq x y z
N MET A 1 -3.43 -13.38 -3.25
CA MET A 1 -3.58 -12.75 -1.92
C MET A 1 -3.85 -11.26 -2.10
N LYS A 2 -4.73 -10.70 -1.31
CA LYS A 2 -5.04 -9.27 -1.40
C LYS A 2 -4.31 -8.50 -0.31
N ILE A 3 -3.47 -7.55 -0.73
CA ILE A 3 -2.52 -6.85 0.13
C ILE A 3 -2.87 -5.37 0.17
N LEU A 4 -2.95 -4.79 1.37
CA LEU A 4 -2.99 -3.34 1.54
C LEU A 4 -1.57 -2.86 1.83
N LEU A 5 -1.08 -1.95 1.00
CA LEU A 5 0.27 -1.39 1.14
C LEU A 5 0.17 0.08 1.55
N VAL A 6 0.78 0.39 2.68
CA VAL A 6 0.88 1.75 3.20
C VAL A 6 2.31 2.24 2.92
N GLY A 7 2.45 3.48 2.46
CA GLY A 7 3.76 4.02 2.12
C GLY A 7 4.28 3.58 0.76
N ALA A 8 3.38 3.29 -0.16
CA ALA A 8 3.72 2.74 -1.48
C ALA A 8 4.52 3.71 -2.36
N THR A 9 4.46 5.02 -2.10
CA THR A 9 5.18 6.01 -2.90
C THR A 9 6.64 6.17 -2.49
N GLY A 10 7.04 5.64 -1.33
CA GLY A 10 8.44 5.67 -0.91
C GLY A 10 9.27 4.62 -1.62
N THR A 11 10.59 4.69 -1.45
CA THR A 11 11.52 3.79 -2.12
C THR A 11 11.23 2.32 -1.82
N LEU A 12 11.08 1.99 -0.55
CA LEU A 12 10.80 0.61 -0.15
C LEU A 12 9.41 0.18 -0.61
N GLY A 13 8.41 1.05 -0.43
CA GLY A 13 7.04 0.75 -0.82
C GLY A 13 6.90 0.45 -2.31
N ARG A 14 7.60 1.19 -3.16
CA ARG A 14 7.58 0.95 -4.60
C ARG A 14 8.12 -0.44 -4.95
N GLN A 15 9.20 -0.83 -4.30
CA GLN A 15 9.80 -2.15 -4.52
C GLN A 15 8.85 -3.26 -4.09
N ILE A 16 8.18 -3.08 -2.95
CA ILE A 16 7.22 -4.05 -2.45
C ILE A 16 6.03 -4.16 -3.40
N ALA A 17 5.49 -3.02 -3.85
CA ALA A 17 4.35 -3.01 -4.76
C ALA A 17 4.68 -3.75 -6.05
N LYS A 18 5.83 -3.45 -6.63
CA LYS A 18 6.26 -4.07 -7.88
C LYS A 18 6.42 -5.58 -7.73
N GLN A 19 7.09 -6.00 -6.67
CA GLN A 19 7.32 -7.41 -6.41
C GLN A 19 6.01 -8.16 -6.19
N ALA A 20 5.09 -7.58 -5.42
CA ALA A 20 3.80 -8.22 -5.14
C ALA A 20 2.98 -8.40 -6.42
N ILE A 21 2.97 -7.39 -7.30
CA ILE A 21 2.27 -7.49 -8.58
C ILE A 21 2.91 -8.57 -9.45
N GLU A 22 4.24 -8.63 -9.51
CA GLU A 22 4.94 -9.65 -10.29
C GLU A 22 4.65 -11.06 -9.77
N ASP A 23 4.44 -11.20 -8.46
CA ASP A 23 4.10 -12.47 -7.84
C ASP A 23 2.62 -12.85 -7.98
N GLY A 24 1.82 -12.03 -8.65
CA GLY A 24 0.43 -12.33 -8.93
C GLY A 24 -0.55 -11.94 -7.84
N HIS A 25 -0.13 -11.12 -6.88
CA HIS A 25 -1.02 -10.65 -5.82
C HIS A 25 -1.81 -9.42 -6.26
N GLU A 26 -2.96 -9.23 -5.63
CA GLU A 26 -3.74 -8.00 -5.76
C GLU A 26 -3.22 -7.00 -4.73
N VAL A 27 -2.83 -5.81 -5.18
CA VAL A 27 -2.24 -4.79 -4.30
C VAL A 27 -3.13 -3.56 -4.31
N ARG A 28 -3.56 -3.16 -3.12
CA ARG A 28 -4.26 -1.90 -2.88
C ARG A 28 -3.31 -0.98 -2.14
N CYS A 29 -3.04 0.19 -2.72
CA CYS A 29 -2.14 1.17 -2.12
C CYS A 29 -2.95 2.27 -1.43
N PHE A 30 -2.68 2.50 -0.14
CA PHE A 30 -3.30 3.56 0.64
C PHE A 30 -2.48 4.83 0.47
N VAL A 31 -3.04 5.85 -0.16
CA VAL A 31 -2.30 7.04 -0.55
C VAL A 31 -3.06 8.31 -0.17
N ARG A 32 -2.34 9.36 0.20
CA ARG A 32 -2.96 10.65 0.47
C ARG A 32 -3.22 11.44 -0.81
N ASN A 33 -2.35 11.31 -1.79
CA ASN A 33 -2.46 12.03 -3.05
C ASN A 33 -2.39 11.06 -4.23
N PRO A 34 -3.53 10.63 -4.77
CA PRO A 34 -3.54 9.68 -5.88
C PRO A 34 -2.81 10.18 -7.13
N ARG A 35 -2.76 11.49 -7.35
CA ARG A 35 -2.05 12.03 -8.53
C ARG A 35 -0.56 11.72 -8.48
N LYS A 36 0.04 11.81 -7.30
CA LYS A 36 1.46 11.48 -7.13
C LYS A 36 1.73 10.00 -7.18
N ALA A 37 0.70 9.19 -7.05
CA ALA A 37 0.79 7.73 -7.01
C ALA A 37 0.28 7.07 -8.29
N SER A 38 0.01 7.85 -9.35
CA SER A 38 -0.59 7.31 -10.58
C SER A 38 0.25 6.21 -11.22
N PHE A 39 1.57 6.24 -11.05
CA PHE A 39 2.44 5.21 -11.57
C PHE A 39 2.12 3.82 -11.00
N LEU A 40 1.59 3.75 -9.77
CA LEU A 40 1.19 2.49 -9.16
C LEU A 40 0.00 1.86 -9.88
N GLN A 41 -0.93 2.68 -10.37
CA GLN A 41 -2.04 2.18 -11.18
C GLN A 41 -1.55 1.59 -12.50
N GLU A 42 -0.54 2.20 -13.09
CA GLU A 42 0.06 1.67 -14.31
C GLU A 42 0.70 0.31 -14.09
N TRP A 43 1.17 0.03 -12.88
CA TRP A 43 1.72 -1.27 -12.52
C TRP A 43 0.65 -2.32 -12.22
N GLY A 44 -0.61 -1.90 -12.13
CA GLY A 44 -1.71 -2.79 -11.83
C GLY A 44 -2.23 -2.72 -10.39
N CYS A 45 -1.76 -1.74 -9.62
CA CYS A 45 -2.26 -1.56 -8.25
C CYS A 45 -3.58 -0.81 -8.24
N GLU A 46 -4.42 -1.12 -7.27
CA GLU A 46 -5.60 -0.32 -6.93
C GLU A 46 -5.15 0.79 -5.98
N LEU A 47 -5.66 1.99 -6.16
CA LEU A 47 -5.38 3.10 -5.24
C LEU A 47 -6.60 3.37 -4.38
N THR A 48 -6.38 3.59 -3.08
CA THR A 48 -7.42 4.10 -2.20
C THR A 48 -6.90 5.35 -1.52
N LYS A 49 -7.67 6.43 -1.64
CA LYS A 49 -7.31 7.71 -1.04
C LYS A 49 -7.74 7.74 0.41
N GLY A 50 -6.86 8.20 1.28
CA GLY A 50 -7.23 8.36 2.68
C GLY A 50 -6.11 8.93 3.51
N ASN A 51 -6.46 9.20 4.77
CA ASN A 51 -5.54 9.69 5.78
C ASN A 51 -5.43 8.64 6.89
N LEU A 52 -4.21 8.29 7.27
CA LEU A 52 -3.97 7.32 8.35
C LEU A 52 -4.51 7.77 9.70
N LEU A 53 -4.80 9.07 9.86
CA LEU A 53 -5.41 9.60 11.08
C LEU A 53 -6.93 9.48 11.08
N ASN A 54 -7.53 9.03 9.98
CA ASN A 54 -8.96 8.89 9.86
C ASN A 54 -9.34 7.40 9.88
N SER A 55 -10.01 6.98 10.95
CA SER A 55 -10.36 5.56 11.13
C SER A 55 -11.33 5.05 10.06
N SER A 56 -12.22 5.91 9.57
CA SER A 56 -13.15 5.52 8.50
C SER A 56 -12.43 5.22 7.20
N ASP A 57 -11.39 6.01 6.89
CA ASP A 57 -10.58 5.76 5.71
C ASP A 57 -9.84 4.42 5.81
N ILE A 58 -9.31 4.13 7.00
CA ILE A 58 -8.61 2.87 7.24
C ILE A 58 -9.58 1.69 7.13
N GLU A 59 -10.75 1.79 7.72
CA GLU A 59 -11.77 0.73 7.66
C GLU A 59 -12.17 0.43 6.21
N TYR A 60 -12.36 1.48 5.42
CA TYR A 60 -12.69 1.33 4.01
C TYR A 60 -11.56 0.63 3.26
N ALA A 61 -10.32 1.04 3.52
CA ALA A 61 -9.15 0.47 2.85
C ALA A 61 -8.92 -1.00 3.20
N LEU A 62 -9.34 -1.42 4.38
CA LEU A 62 -9.12 -2.80 4.86
C LEU A 62 -10.14 -3.81 4.34
N GLN A 63 -11.17 -3.38 3.61
CA GLN A 63 -12.18 -4.31 3.11
C GLN A 63 -11.56 -5.36 2.19
N ASP A 64 -11.80 -6.62 2.52
CA ASP A 64 -11.31 -7.78 1.76
C ASP A 64 -9.79 -7.92 1.73
N ILE A 65 -9.08 -7.22 2.61
CA ILE A 65 -7.62 -7.31 2.71
C ILE A 65 -7.22 -8.48 3.59
N GLU A 66 -6.23 -9.24 3.13
CA GLU A 66 -5.69 -10.38 3.86
C GLU A 66 -4.41 -10.03 4.62
N VAL A 67 -3.59 -9.14 4.06
CA VAL A 67 -2.30 -8.76 4.63
C VAL A 67 -2.13 -7.26 4.51
N VAL A 68 -1.62 -6.63 5.58
CA VAL A 68 -1.24 -5.22 5.57
C VAL A 68 0.27 -5.12 5.66
N ILE A 69 0.87 -4.39 4.72
CA ILE A 69 2.30 -4.10 4.74
C ILE A 69 2.46 -2.59 4.94
N ASP A 70 3.17 -2.20 5.98
CA ASP A 70 3.42 -0.81 6.30
C ASP A 70 4.87 -0.46 5.96
N ALA A 71 5.06 0.25 4.85
CA ALA A 71 6.35 0.74 4.40
C ALA A 71 6.46 2.26 4.54
N ALA A 72 5.62 2.86 5.38
CA ALA A 72 5.54 4.32 5.51
C ALA A 72 6.67 4.92 6.37
N THR A 73 7.45 4.10 7.06
CA THR A 73 8.52 4.58 7.91
C THR A 73 9.74 5.01 7.07
N SER A 74 10.41 6.06 7.53
CA SER A 74 11.65 6.52 6.90
C SER A 74 12.88 5.82 7.44
N LYS A 75 12.74 4.99 8.47
CA LYS A 75 13.85 4.25 9.07
C LYS A 75 13.84 2.83 8.56
N PRO A 76 15.02 2.26 8.23
CA PRO A 76 15.10 0.84 7.93
C PRO A 76 14.79 0.05 9.20
N ASP A 77 13.62 -0.52 9.25
CA ASP A 77 13.13 -1.22 10.42
C ASP A 77 12.57 -2.57 9.98
N LEU A 78 12.82 -3.57 10.79
CA LEU A 78 12.35 -4.92 10.52
C LEU A 78 10.86 -5.11 10.79
N SER A 79 10.23 -4.13 11.42
CA SER A 79 8.80 -4.20 11.76
C SER A 79 7.90 -3.63 10.66
N LEU A 80 8.35 -3.63 9.40
CA LEU A 80 7.60 -3.06 8.29
C LEU A 80 6.42 -3.91 7.85
N ILE A 81 6.39 -5.18 8.19
CA ILE A 81 5.36 -6.11 7.75
C ILE A 81 4.44 -6.45 8.91
N HIS A 82 3.14 -6.24 8.71
CA HIS A 82 2.11 -6.54 9.69
C HIS A 82 1.07 -7.46 9.04
N ILE A 83 0.86 -8.57 9.68
CA ILE A 83 -0.07 -9.57 9.20
C ILE A 83 -1.24 -9.71 10.17
#